data_9b8210398e4c9a3580327e88a4adfeaf
#
_entry.id   9b8210398e4c9a3580327e88a4adfeaf
#
_cell.length_a   1.000
_cell.length_b   1.000
_cell.length_c   1.000
_cell.angle_alpha   90.00
_cell.angle_beta   90.00
_cell.angle_gamma   90.00
#
_symmetry.space_group_name_H-M   'P 1'
#
loop_
_entity.id
_entity.type
_entity.pdbx_description
1 polymer ?
#
loop_
_entity_poly.entity_id
_entity_poly.type
_entity_poly.pdbx_seq_one_letter_code
_entity_poly.pdbx_strand_id
1 'polypeptide(L)'
;LDGKAGKRIIVSVYNPTNKKHFDVTVKAISKGTQDELLYKRWVDRNRAFVDSISGGKIAYVHVKGMNSPSFRTVYSELLSAENRVKDAVIVDERHNGGGWLHDDLCTLLSGKEYQKFIPHGKYIGSDPFNKWNKPSCVLICEDDYSNGMGFPQIYKYLGIGKLIGAPIAGTMTAVWWETLINGMIFGIPQVGCQDMKGRFAENLQLNPDIEVYNTPADYINGYDRQLEKAVYEMMKK
;
A
#
# COMPACT_ATOMS: atom_id res chain seq x y z
N LEU A 1 0.29 26.83 -15.77
CA LEU A 1 -0.60 27.45 -14.74
C LEU A 1 0.15 27.84 -13.45
N ASP A 2 1.43 28.18 -13.57
CA ASP A 2 2.27 28.52 -12.43
C ASP A 2 1.70 29.72 -11.66
N GLY A 3 1.72 29.64 -10.34
CA GLY A 3 1.16 30.67 -9.46
C GLY A 3 -0.36 30.86 -9.51
N LYS A 4 -1.11 29.94 -10.14
CA LYS A 4 -2.58 30.02 -10.26
C LYS A 4 -3.33 29.06 -9.33
N ALA A 5 -2.62 28.23 -8.53
CA ALA A 5 -3.26 27.32 -7.59
C ALA A 5 -4.24 28.07 -6.68
N GLY A 6 -5.46 27.54 -6.51
CA GLY A 6 -6.54 28.14 -5.75
C GLY A 6 -7.35 29.23 -6.48
N LYS A 7 -6.87 29.74 -7.63
CA LYS A 7 -7.56 30.78 -8.41
C LYS A 7 -8.51 30.20 -9.44
N ARG A 8 -9.60 30.89 -9.72
CA ARG A 8 -10.47 30.60 -10.86
C ARG A 8 -9.82 31.14 -12.13
N ILE A 9 -9.80 30.32 -13.16
CA ILE A 9 -9.29 30.66 -14.50
C ILE A 9 -10.30 30.24 -15.55
N ILE A 10 -10.33 30.94 -16.66
CA ILE A 10 -11.11 30.57 -17.84
C ILE A 10 -10.20 29.74 -18.75
N VAL A 11 -10.71 28.59 -19.20
CA VAL A 11 -10.05 27.71 -20.16
C VAL A 11 -10.96 27.54 -21.35
N SER A 12 -10.50 27.91 -22.53
CA SER A 12 -11.20 27.65 -23.78
C SER A 12 -10.92 26.21 -24.21
N VAL A 13 -11.96 25.43 -24.38
CA VAL A 13 -11.89 24.01 -24.75
C VAL A 13 -12.60 23.77 -26.08
N TYR A 14 -12.09 22.80 -26.82
CA TYR A 14 -12.69 22.32 -28.06
C TYR A 14 -13.25 20.91 -27.86
N ASN A 15 -14.53 20.72 -28.17
CA ASN A 15 -15.16 19.40 -28.17
C ASN A 15 -15.14 18.82 -29.61
N PRO A 16 -14.33 17.78 -29.88
CA PRO A 16 -14.20 17.23 -31.22
C PRO A 16 -15.46 16.52 -31.73
N THR A 17 -16.32 16.05 -30.84
CA THR A 17 -17.56 15.35 -31.22
C THR A 17 -18.58 16.28 -31.85
N ASN A 18 -18.78 17.46 -31.27
CA ASN A 18 -19.76 18.44 -31.77
C ASN A 18 -19.10 19.64 -32.46
N LYS A 19 -17.76 19.65 -32.60
CA LYS A 19 -16.95 20.68 -33.25
C LYS A 19 -17.16 22.09 -32.68
N LYS A 20 -17.48 22.20 -31.38
CA LYS A 20 -17.74 23.48 -30.72
C LYS A 20 -16.59 23.89 -29.80
N HIS A 21 -16.33 25.18 -29.79
CA HIS A 21 -15.50 25.84 -28.77
C HIS A 21 -16.41 26.41 -27.68
N PHE A 22 -15.98 26.30 -26.44
CA PHE A 22 -16.67 26.94 -25.31
C PHE A 22 -15.68 27.20 -24.17
N ASP A 23 -15.98 28.19 -23.35
CA ASP A 23 -15.16 28.56 -22.20
C ASP A 23 -15.72 27.89 -20.94
N VAL A 24 -14.83 27.34 -20.13
CA VAL A 24 -15.15 26.79 -18.81
C VAL A 24 -14.34 27.49 -17.75
N THR A 25 -14.98 27.85 -16.64
CA THR A 25 -14.28 28.36 -15.46
C THR A 25 -13.89 27.17 -14.57
N VAL A 26 -12.59 27.01 -14.38
CA VAL A 26 -12.04 25.96 -13.51
C VAL A 26 -11.25 26.58 -12.36
N LYS A 27 -11.19 25.91 -11.22
CA LYS A 27 -10.31 26.27 -10.11
C LYS A 27 -9.02 25.49 -10.25
N ALA A 28 -7.91 26.17 -10.45
CA ALA A 28 -6.60 25.54 -10.54
C ALA A 28 -6.20 24.93 -9.17
N ILE A 29 -5.62 23.75 -9.20
CA ILE A 29 -5.14 23.03 -8.00
C ILE A 29 -3.61 23.00 -7.98
N SER A 30 -3.01 22.76 -6.81
CA SER A 30 -1.57 22.55 -6.69
C SER A 30 -1.18 21.18 -7.24
N LYS A 31 0.11 20.99 -7.56
CA LYS A 31 0.67 19.71 -7.95
C LYS A 31 0.41 18.64 -6.86
N GLY A 32 0.67 18.97 -5.59
CA GLY A 32 0.41 18.05 -4.47
C GLY A 32 -1.07 17.63 -4.38
N THR A 33 -2.01 18.57 -4.59
CA THR A 33 -3.45 18.22 -4.65
C THR A 33 -3.76 17.29 -5.83
N GLN A 34 -3.14 17.52 -6.98
CA GLN A 34 -3.30 16.64 -8.14
C GLN A 34 -2.78 15.23 -7.84
N ASP A 35 -1.60 15.13 -7.25
CA ASP A 35 -0.99 13.84 -6.90
C ASP A 35 -1.85 13.05 -5.92
N GLU A 36 -2.41 13.72 -4.90
CA GLU A 36 -3.35 13.08 -3.95
C GLU A 36 -4.62 12.56 -4.64
N LEU A 37 -5.18 13.32 -5.58
CA LEU A 37 -6.37 12.88 -6.34
C LEU A 37 -6.05 11.69 -7.25
N LEU A 38 -4.87 11.69 -7.89
CA LEU A 38 -4.41 10.57 -8.71
C LEU A 38 -4.15 9.32 -7.87
N TYR A 39 -3.48 9.49 -6.73
CA TYR A 39 -3.25 8.43 -5.75
C TYR A 39 -4.57 7.81 -5.29
N LYS A 40 -5.50 8.64 -4.82
CA LYS A 40 -6.82 8.16 -4.38
C LYS A 40 -7.53 7.37 -5.48
N ARG A 41 -7.54 7.90 -6.71
CA ARG A 41 -8.16 7.23 -7.85
C ARG A 41 -7.52 5.87 -8.14
N TRP A 42 -6.19 5.77 -8.00
CA TRP A 42 -5.47 4.52 -8.20
C TRP A 42 -5.83 3.49 -7.12
N VAL A 43 -5.85 3.87 -5.84
CA VAL A 43 -6.27 3.00 -4.74
C VAL A 43 -7.72 2.55 -4.90
N ASP A 44 -8.63 3.47 -5.21
CA ASP A 44 -10.06 3.15 -5.40
C ASP A 44 -10.28 2.18 -6.58
N ARG A 45 -9.52 2.37 -7.67
CA ARG A 45 -9.57 1.44 -8.82
C ARG A 45 -9.06 0.04 -8.45
N ASN A 46 -7.96 -0.05 -7.72
CA ASN A 46 -7.42 -1.33 -7.30
C ASN A 46 -8.38 -2.05 -6.34
N ARG A 47 -8.98 -1.32 -5.41
CA ARG A 47 -10.01 -1.86 -4.51
C ARG A 47 -11.20 -2.41 -5.28
N ALA A 48 -11.73 -1.64 -6.23
CA ALA A 48 -12.84 -2.06 -7.07
C ALA A 48 -12.48 -3.29 -7.93
N PHE A 49 -11.26 -3.36 -8.44
CA PHE A 49 -10.77 -4.52 -9.19
C PHE A 49 -10.72 -5.77 -8.31
N VAL A 50 -10.11 -5.68 -7.10
CA VAL A 50 -10.06 -6.81 -6.15
C VAL A 50 -11.47 -7.27 -5.78
N ASP A 51 -12.36 -6.34 -5.48
CA ASP A 51 -13.75 -6.65 -5.11
C ASP A 51 -14.48 -7.38 -6.24
N SER A 52 -14.34 -6.87 -7.47
CA SER A 52 -14.98 -7.44 -8.66
C SER A 52 -14.53 -8.88 -8.93
N ILE A 53 -13.22 -9.16 -8.99
CA ILE A 53 -12.73 -10.49 -9.37
C ILE A 53 -12.76 -11.50 -8.23
N SER A 54 -12.80 -11.04 -6.97
CA SER A 54 -12.98 -11.92 -5.80
C SER A 54 -14.45 -12.18 -5.43
N GLY A 55 -15.40 -11.51 -6.10
CA GLY A 55 -16.81 -11.54 -5.73
C GLY A 55 -17.05 -10.97 -4.32
N GLY A 56 -16.32 -9.93 -3.95
CA GLY A 56 -16.43 -9.25 -2.65
C GLY A 56 -15.75 -9.98 -1.47
N LYS A 57 -15.02 -11.06 -1.71
CA LYS A 57 -14.45 -11.92 -0.65
C LYS A 57 -13.12 -11.42 -0.11
N ILE A 58 -12.39 -10.62 -0.84
CA ILE A 58 -11.03 -10.18 -0.48
C ILE A 58 -11.02 -8.67 -0.23
N ALA A 59 -10.45 -8.26 0.91
CA ALA A 59 -10.19 -6.88 1.22
C ALA A 59 -8.92 -6.39 0.50
N TYR A 60 -8.85 -5.08 0.24
CA TYR A 60 -7.67 -4.42 -0.26
C TYR A 60 -7.40 -3.16 0.55
N VAL A 61 -6.17 -3.03 1.05
CA VAL A 61 -5.67 -1.84 1.71
C VAL A 61 -4.31 -1.46 1.15
N HIS A 62 -4.01 -0.16 1.06
CA HIS A 62 -2.73 0.34 0.57
C HIS A 62 -1.95 1.07 1.67
N VAL A 63 -0.67 0.73 1.84
CA VAL A 63 0.25 1.35 2.80
C VAL A 63 1.03 2.45 2.07
N LYS A 64 0.52 3.67 2.09
CA LYS A 64 1.11 4.81 1.36
C LYS A 64 2.54 5.16 1.79
N GLY A 65 2.86 4.95 3.06
CA GLY A 65 4.18 5.21 3.63
C GLY A 65 4.26 4.69 5.06
N MET A 66 5.46 4.50 5.56
CA MET A 66 5.69 3.94 6.89
C MET A 66 5.63 5.02 7.97
N ASN A 67 4.43 5.54 8.22
CA ASN A 67 4.17 6.60 9.19
C ASN A 67 2.80 6.46 9.87
N SER A 68 2.59 7.19 10.97
CA SER A 68 1.35 7.11 11.75
C SER A 68 0.07 7.51 11.00
N PRO A 69 0.05 8.52 10.09
CA PRO A 69 -1.12 8.76 9.27
C PRO A 69 -1.52 7.58 8.39
N SER A 70 -0.55 6.95 7.72
CA SER A 70 -0.79 5.75 6.90
C SER A 70 -1.29 4.58 7.75
N PHE A 71 -0.71 4.38 8.95
CA PHE A 71 -1.18 3.34 9.88
C PHE A 71 -2.65 3.54 10.26
N ARG A 72 -3.04 4.76 10.64
CA ARG A 72 -4.44 5.05 10.99
C ARG A 72 -5.39 4.75 9.85
N THR A 73 -5.01 5.06 8.61
CA THR A 73 -5.80 4.74 7.43
C THR A 73 -5.93 3.22 7.25
N VAL A 74 -4.81 2.50 7.23
CA VAL A 74 -4.80 1.03 7.10
C VAL A 74 -5.60 0.36 8.22
N TYR A 75 -5.39 0.78 9.46
CA TYR A 75 -6.10 0.26 10.62
C TYR A 75 -7.62 0.44 10.49
N SER A 76 -8.06 1.65 10.16
CA SER A 76 -9.49 1.96 10.04
C SER A 76 -10.14 1.24 8.86
N GLU A 77 -9.47 1.14 7.72
CA GLU A 77 -9.97 0.43 6.53
C GLU A 77 -10.00 -1.09 6.79
N LEU A 78 -8.89 -1.66 7.25
CA LEU A 78 -8.76 -3.10 7.46
C LEU A 78 -9.77 -3.63 8.48
N LEU A 79 -9.95 -2.91 9.58
CA LEU A 79 -10.85 -3.31 10.67
C LEU A 79 -12.26 -2.72 10.55
N SER A 80 -12.62 -2.13 9.41
CA SER A 80 -13.98 -1.66 9.13
C SER A 80 -14.98 -2.83 9.13
N ALA A 81 -16.25 -2.53 9.39
CA ALA A 81 -17.32 -3.52 9.35
C ALA A 81 -17.40 -4.23 7.98
N GLU A 82 -17.14 -3.50 6.89
CA GLU A 82 -17.12 -4.03 5.53
C GLU A 82 -16.00 -5.05 5.32
N ASN A 83 -14.77 -4.74 5.76
CA ASN A 83 -13.63 -5.62 5.52
C ASN A 83 -13.55 -6.77 6.52
N ARG A 84 -14.06 -6.62 7.74
CA ARG A 84 -14.08 -7.70 8.73
C ARG A 84 -14.87 -8.95 8.32
N VAL A 85 -15.83 -8.81 7.42
CA VAL A 85 -16.62 -9.96 6.93
C VAL A 85 -15.94 -10.68 5.77
N LYS A 86 -14.91 -10.10 5.16
CA LYS A 86 -14.17 -10.70 4.04
C LYS A 86 -13.28 -11.85 4.52
N ASP A 87 -12.91 -12.74 3.60
CA ASP A 87 -12.18 -13.97 3.90
C ASP A 87 -10.67 -13.77 4.03
N ALA A 88 -10.11 -12.78 3.32
CA ALA A 88 -8.68 -12.47 3.30
C ALA A 88 -8.44 -10.99 2.99
N VAL A 89 -7.17 -10.54 3.09
CA VAL A 89 -6.76 -9.19 2.70
C VAL A 89 -5.49 -9.20 1.85
N ILE A 90 -5.47 -8.32 0.86
CA ILE A 90 -4.26 -7.92 0.14
C ILE A 90 -3.79 -6.58 0.74
N VAL A 91 -2.57 -6.59 1.28
CA VAL A 91 -1.89 -5.39 1.76
C VAL A 91 -0.93 -4.95 0.66
N ASP A 92 -1.28 -3.89 -0.04
CA ASP A 92 -0.46 -3.35 -1.11
C ASP A 92 0.45 -2.27 -0.54
N GLU A 93 1.76 -2.49 -0.57
CA GLU A 93 2.73 -1.48 -0.15
C GLU A 93 3.59 -0.97 -1.30
N ARG A 94 3.32 -1.36 -2.51
CA ARG A 94 4.08 -0.94 -3.69
C ARG A 94 4.23 0.58 -3.74
N HIS A 95 5.42 1.02 -4.14
CA HIS A 95 5.85 2.42 -4.20
C HIS A 95 6.01 3.09 -2.82
N ASN A 96 6.33 2.29 -1.79
CA ASN A 96 6.53 2.78 -0.43
C ASN A 96 7.97 3.26 -0.22
N GLY A 97 8.15 4.53 0.02
CA GLY A 97 9.46 5.17 0.25
C GLY A 97 10.05 4.96 1.66
N GLY A 98 9.40 4.16 2.52
CA GLY A 98 9.88 3.85 3.87
C GLY A 98 9.37 4.80 4.96
N GLY A 99 10.09 4.79 6.06
CA GLY A 99 9.76 5.47 7.32
C GLY A 99 10.02 4.53 8.50
N TRP A 100 9.04 4.39 9.43
CA TRP A 100 9.15 3.48 10.57
C TRP A 100 7.77 3.00 11.02
N LEU A 101 7.31 1.84 10.53
CA LEU A 101 5.96 1.32 10.82
C LEU A 101 5.86 -0.22 10.78
N HIS A 102 6.94 -0.93 10.49
CA HIS A 102 6.94 -2.38 10.28
C HIS A 102 6.37 -3.17 11.46
N ASP A 103 6.70 -2.76 12.69
CA ASP A 103 6.27 -3.46 13.91
C ASP A 103 4.75 -3.35 14.12
N ASP A 104 4.21 -2.15 13.96
CA ASP A 104 2.76 -1.92 14.07
C ASP A 104 1.96 -2.72 13.03
N LEU A 105 2.45 -2.74 11.77
CA LEU A 105 1.81 -3.50 10.69
C LEU A 105 1.89 -5.01 10.93
N CYS A 106 3.05 -5.54 11.32
CA CYS A 106 3.18 -6.96 11.65
C CYS A 106 2.31 -7.34 12.85
N THR A 107 2.25 -6.49 13.86
CA THR A 107 1.38 -6.68 15.02
C THR A 107 -0.10 -6.68 14.63
N LEU A 108 -0.52 -5.76 13.76
CA LEU A 108 -1.90 -5.68 13.26
C LEU A 108 -2.30 -6.94 12.45
N LEU A 109 -1.38 -7.46 11.64
CA LEU A 109 -1.63 -8.58 10.72
C LEU A 109 -1.41 -9.97 11.33
N SER A 110 -0.87 -10.06 12.55
CA SER A 110 -0.55 -11.31 13.25
C SER A 110 -1.61 -11.76 14.25
N GLY A 111 -2.87 -11.37 14.06
CA GLY A 111 -3.96 -11.77 14.95
C GLY A 111 -4.21 -13.28 14.93
N LYS A 112 -4.44 -13.85 16.11
CA LYS A 112 -4.93 -15.24 16.25
C LYS A 112 -6.22 -15.20 17.04
N GLU A 113 -7.26 -15.85 16.50
CA GLU A 113 -8.55 -15.96 17.19
C GLU A 113 -8.37 -16.75 18.50
N TYR A 114 -8.90 -16.21 19.61
CA TYR A 114 -8.83 -16.87 20.91
C TYR A 114 -10.17 -16.89 21.65
N GLN A 115 -11.19 -16.17 21.17
CA GLN A 115 -12.51 -16.13 21.76
C GLN A 115 -13.58 -15.83 20.72
N LYS A 116 -14.76 -16.45 20.87
CA LYS A 116 -15.93 -16.23 20.00
C LYS A 116 -17.11 -15.74 20.82
N PHE A 117 -17.92 -14.86 20.23
CA PHE A 117 -19.14 -14.32 20.86
C PHE A 117 -20.36 -14.96 20.20
N ILE A 118 -21.14 -15.71 20.99
CA ILE A 118 -22.25 -16.55 20.50
C ILE A 118 -23.50 -16.33 21.36
N PRO A 119 -24.10 -15.13 21.33
CA PRO A 119 -25.36 -14.89 22.06
C PRO A 119 -26.47 -15.76 21.45
N HIS A 120 -27.19 -16.47 22.30
CA HIS A 120 -28.32 -17.33 21.90
C HIS A 120 -28.01 -18.30 20.75
N GLY A 121 -26.77 -18.82 20.72
CA GLY A 121 -26.33 -19.77 19.68
C GLY A 121 -25.97 -19.15 18.33
N LYS A 122 -26.05 -17.81 18.17
CA LYS A 122 -25.70 -17.11 16.94
C LYS A 122 -24.33 -16.46 17.06
N TYR A 123 -23.40 -16.85 16.17
CA TYR A 123 -22.10 -16.20 16.09
C TYR A 123 -22.23 -14.74 15.66
N ILE A 124 -21.60 -13.81 16.40
CA ILE A 124 -21.60 -12.37 16.11
C ILE A 124 -20.21 -11.76 15.96
N GLY A 125 -19.14 -12.51 16.26
CA GLY A 125 -17.78 -12.04 16.13
C GLY A 125 -16.81 -12.81 17.03
N SER A 126 -15.53 -12.45 16.92
CA SER A 126 -14.45 -13.04 17.71
C SER A 126 -13.40 -12.01 18.09
N ASP A 127 -12.61 -12.30 19.11
CA ASP A 127 -11.41 -11.58 19.49
C ASP A 127 -10.17 -12.20 18.80
N PRO A 128 -9.17 -11.35 18.48
CA PRO A 128 -9.01 -9.93 18.80
C PRO A 128 -9.75 -9.00 17.81
N PHE A 129 -10.44 -7.99 18.34
CA PHE A 129 -11.08 -6.96 17.51
C PHE A 129 -10.09 -5.95 16.90
N ASN A 130 -8.92 -5.80 17.49
CA ASN A 130 -7.91 -4.81 17.11
C ASN A 130 -6.79 -5.38 16.23
N LYS A 131 -6.97 -6.60 15.70
CA LYS A 131 -6.01 -7.28 14.81
C LYS A 131 -6.76 -7.98 13.68
N TRP A 132 -6.08 -8.14 12.57
CA TRP A 132 -6.51 -9.01 11.49
C TRP A 132 -6.12 -10.44 11.80
N ASN A 133 -7.08 -11.36 11.80
CA ASN A 133 -6.91 -12.78 12.18
C ASN A 133 -7.20 -13.77 11.05
N LYS A 134 -7.24 -13.27 9.81
CA LYS A 134 -7.51 -14.08 8.61
C LYS A 134 -6.32 -14.02 7.67
N PRO A 135 -6.27 -14.86 6.61
CA PRO A 135 -5.20 -14.84 5.63
C PRO A 135 -4.91 -13.44 5.07
N SER A 136 -3.65 -13.19 4.80
CA SER A 136 -3.18 -11.97 4.14
C SER A 136 -2.00 -12.28 3.22
N CYS A 137 -1.77 -11.40 2.25
CA CYS A 137 -0.52 -11.34 1.49
C CYS A 137 -0.10 -9.87 1.34
N VAL A 138 1.19 -9.67 1.05
CA VAL A 138 1.73 -8.33 0.79
C VAL A 138 2.16 -8.24 -0.67
N LEU A 139 1.71 -7.18 -1.36
CA LEU A 139 2.21 -6.80 -2.67
C LEU A 139 3.42 -5.90 -2.52
N ILE A 140 4.50 -6.24 -3.23
CA ILE A 140 5.78 -5.54 -3.22
C ILE A 140 6.26 -5.21 -4.64
N CYS A 141 7.08 -4.18 -4.78
CA CYS A 141 7.68 -3.80 -6.06
C CYS A 141 9.14 -3.33 -5.93
N GLU A 142 9.80 -3.14 -7.05
CA GLU A 142 11.24 -2.87 -7.14
C GLU A 142 11.67 -1.55 -6.51
N ASP A 143 10.77 -0.58 -6.39
CA ASP A 143 11.04 0.75 -5.84
C ASP A 143 10.59 0.93 -4.37
N ASP A 144 10.14 -0.14 -3.72
CA ASP A 144 9.96 -0.14 -2.28
C ASP A 144 11.32 0.10 -1.59
N TYR A 145 11.36 1.00 -0.62
CA TYR A 145 12.61 1.49 -0.09
C TYR A 145 12.62 1.54 1.44
N SER A 146 13.78 1.32 2.07
CA SER A 146 13.99 1.46 3.52
C SER A 146 12.99 0.60 4.31
N ASN A 147 12.17 1.17 5.17
CA ASN A 147 11.15 0.41 5.91
C ASN A 147 10.07 -0.23 5.03
N GLY A 148 9.92 0.21 3.76
CA GLY A 148 9.15 -0.49 2.73
C GLY A 148 9.77 -1.85 2.34
N MET A 149 11.07 -2.08 2.57
CA MET A 149 11.68 -3.40 2.52
C MET A 149 11.60 -4.10 3.89
N GLY A 150 11.71 -3.33 4.98
CA GLY A 150 11.74 -3.89 6.34
C GLY A 150 10.44 -4.57 6.76
N PHE A 151 9.30 -3.98 6.44
CA PHE A 151 7.99 -4.58 6.75
C PHE A 151 7.78 -5.94 6.06
N PRO A 152 7.90 -6.10 4.74
CA PRO A 152 7.71 -7.39 4.10
C PRO A 152 8.76 -8.42 4.50
N GLN A 153 9.99 -8.01 4.78
CA GLN A 153 11.02 -8.92 5.30
C GLN A 153 10.60 -9.55 6.63
N ILE A 154 10.12 -8.73 7.58
CA ILE A 154 9.68 -9.21 8.88
C ILE A 154 8.37 -10.00 8.77
N TYR A 155 7.42 -9.53 7.95
CA TYR A 155 6.18 -10.23 7.65
C TYR A 155 6.43 -11.66 7.16
N LYS A 156 7.36 -11.83 6.22
CA LYS A 156 7.80 -13.14 5.70
C LYS A 156 8.50 -13.97 6.78
N TYR A 157 9.41 -13.35 7.53
CA TYR A 157 10.14 -14.02 8.62
C TYR A 157 9.20 -14.57 9.69
N LEU A 158 8.17 -13.80 10.06
CA LEU A 158 7.16 -14.22 11.04
C LEU A 158 6.15 -15.24 10.48
N GLY A 159 6.20 -15.55 9.18
CA GLY A 159 5.29 -16.49 8.54
C GLY A 159 3.83 -16.02 8.55
N ILE A 160 3.57 -14.71 8.51
CA ILE A 160 2.21 -14.14 8.54
C ILE A 160 1.49 -14.45 7.23
N GLY A 161 2.19 -14.38 6.09
CA GLY A 161 1.65 -14.68 4.78
C GLY A 161 2.72 -14.60 3.69
N LYS A 162 2.30 -14.57 2.43
CA LYS A 162 3.19 -14.55 1.26
C LYS A 162 3.46 -13.14 0.75
N LEU A 163 4.65 -12.96 0.21
CA LEU A 163 5.02 -11.77 -0.58
C LEU A 163 4.79 -12.07 -2.07
N ILE A 164 4.15 -11.16 -2.78
CA ILE A 164 3.84 -11.28 -4.20
C ILE A 164 4.29 -10.01 -4.91
N GLY A 165 4.97 -10.12 -6.05
CA GLY A 165 5.42 -8.97 -6.81
C GLY A 165 6.85 -9.10 -7.29
N ALA A 166 7.59 -8.00 -7.34
CA ALA A 166 8.98 -7.96 -7.76
C ALA A 166 9.94 -7.90 -6.56
N PRO A 167 11.19 -8.39 -6.72
CA PRO A 167 12.21 -8.30 -5.68
C PRO A 167 12.50 -6.85 -5.28
N ILE A 168 12.73 -6.61 -3.99
CA ILE A 168 13.11 -5.31 -3.45
C ILE A 168 14.63 -5.28 -3.22
N ALA A 169 15.27 -4.18 -3.59
CA ALA A 169 16.69 -3.96 -3.28
C ALA A 169 16.93 -3.88 -1.77
N GLY A 170 18.09 -4.34 -1.31
CA GLY A 170 18.48 -4.30 0.10
C GLY A 170 18.84 -2.89 0.55
N THR A 171 17.92 -2.17 1.17
CA THR A 171 18.08 -0.78 1.57
C THR A 171 17.53 -0.55 2.99
N MET A 172 18.10 -1.22 3.98
CA MET A 172 17.54 -1.27 5.33
C MET A 172 18.47 -0.70 6.41
N THR A 173 19.26 0.31 6.09
CA THR A 173 20.02 1.07 7.09
C THR A 173 19.28 2.35 7.45
N ALA A 174 19.00 2.57 8.74
CA ALA A 174 18.33 3.79 9.20
C ALA A 174 19.27 5.00 9.06
N VAL A 175 18.73 6.10 8.56
CA VAL A 175 19.46 7.31 8.18
C VAL A 175 19.03 8.48 9.07
N TRP A 176 20.01 9.20 9.62
CA TRP A 176 19.81 10.50 10.23
C TRP A 176 19.99 11.61 9.19
N TRP A 177 19.04 12.52 9.15
CA TRP A 177 18.99 13.61 8.18
C TRP A 177 19.37 14.92 8.83
N GLU A 178 20.37 15.60 8.26
CA GLU A 178 20.86 16.89 8.73
C GLU A 178 20.63 17.98 7.68
N THR A 179 20.24 19.16 8.13
CA THR A 179 20.10 20.33 7.28
C THR A 179 21.26 21.27 7.51
N LEU A 180 22.05 21.53 6.47
CA LEU A 180 23.18 22.45 6.50
C LEU A 180 22.68 23.90 6.49
N ILE A 181 23.58 24.83 6.89
CA ILE A 181 23.29 26.26 6.99
C ILE A 181 22.80 26.88 5.66
N ASN A 182 23.19 26.31 4.52
CA ASN A 182 22.73 26.70 3.19
C ASN A 182 21.42 26.04 2.74
N GLY A 183 20.75 25.28 3.64
CA GLY A 183 19.49 24.59 3.37
C GLY A 183 19.64 23.26 2.64
N MET A 184 20.86 22.80 2.33
CA MET A 184 21.09 21.46 1.80
C MET A 184 20.82 20.42 2.87
N ILE A 185 20.18 19.31 2.46
CA ILE A 185 19.88 18.17 3.33
C ILE A 185 20.78 17.01 2.92
N PHE A 186 21.42 16.35 3.88
CA PHE A 186 22.13 15.10 3.65
C PHE A 186 21.80 14.08 4.73
N GLY A 187 21.92 12.80 4.39
CA GLY A 187 21.65 11.72 5.30
C GLY A 187 22.90 10.88 5.54
N ILE A 188 23.12 10.48 6.80
CA ILE A 188 24.19 9.57 7.20
C ILE A 188 23.56 8.29 7.69
N PRO A 189 23.80 7.13 7.04
CA PRO A 189 23.37 5.82 7.54
C PRO A 189 24.09 5.53 8.85
N GLN A 190 23.33 5.30 9.92
CA GLN A 190 23.92 5.12 11.26
C GLN A 190 23.52 3.82 11.92
N VAL A 191 22.33 3.29 11.65
CA VAL A 191 21.83 2.10 12.33
C VAL A 191 21.51 1.01 11.31
N GLY A 192 22.40 0.02 11.25
CA GLY A 192 22.18 -1.18 10.45
C GLY A 192 21.19 -2.12 11.13
N CYS A 193 20.28 -2.71 10.35
CA CYS A 193 19.33 -3.72 10.82
C CYS A 193 19.87 -5.11 10.48
N GLN A 194 19.95 -5.99 11.46
CA GLN A 194 20.33 -7.39 11.28
C GLN A 194 19.12 -8.31 11.40
N ASP A 195 19.13 -9.39 10.61
CA ASP A 195 18.20 -10.50 10.81
C ASP A 195 18.62 -11.34 12.03
N MET A 196 17.79 -12.31 12.41
CA MET A 196 18.08 -13.19 13.57
C MET A 196 19.24 -14.16 13.33
N LYS A 197 19.87 -14.15 12.15
CA LYS A 197 21.10 -14.87 11.83
C LYS A 197 22.33 -13.96 11.85
N GLY A 198 22.18 -12.71 12.26
CA GLY A 198 23.25 -11.71 12.33
C GLY A 198 23.67 -11.10 10.99
N ARG A 199 22.90 -11.31 9.91
CA ARG A 199 23.20 -10.71 8.61
C ARG A 199 22.55 -9.35 8.50
N PHE A 200 23.29 -8.35 8.05
CA PHE A 200 22.71 -7.05 7.76
C PHE A 200 21.74 -7.15 6.57
N ALA A 201 20.58 -6.51 6.69
CA ALA A 201 19.60 -6.44 5.63
C ALA A 201 20.02 -5.50 4.48
N GLU A 202 20.95 -4.58 4.76
CA GLU A 202 21.55 -3.73 3.72
C GLU A 202 22.28 -4.58 2.66
N ASN A 203 22.06 -4.27 1.39
CA ASN A 203 22.58 -5.01 0.23
C ASN A 203 22.10 -6.48 0.11
N LEU A 204 21.09 -6.87 0.87
CA LEU A 204 20.45 -8.18 0.73
C LEU A 204 19.08 -8.02 0.06
N GLN A 205 18.99 -8.41 -1.19
CA GLN A 205 17.73 -8.40 -1.94
C GLN A 205 16.67 -9.24 -1.24
N LEU A 206 15.47 -8.69 -1.09
CA LEU A 206 14.29 -9.42 -0.61
C LEU A 206 13.50 -9.97 -1.80
N ASN A 207 13.48 -11.29 -1.94
CA ASN A 207 12.71 -11.95 -2.99
C ASN A 207 11.28 -12.25 -2.53
N PRO A 208 10.27 -12.02 -3.38
CA PRO A 208 8.91 -12.45 -3.12
C PRO A 208 8.80 -13.98 -3.09
N ASP A 209 7.70 -14.50 -2.53
CA ASP A 209 7.36 -15.92 -2.62
C ASP A 209 6.75 -16.27 -3.97
N ILE A 210 6.13 -15.28 -4.61
CA ILE A 210 5.56 -15.39 -5.95
C ILE A 210 6.04 -14.18 -6.76
N GLU A 211 6.96 -14.43 -7.67
CA GLU A 211 7.53 -13.38 -8.52
C GLU A 211 6.62 -13.08 -9.71
N VAL A 212 6.21 -11.82 -9.83
CA VAL A 212 5.35 -11.30 -10.90
C VAL A 212 5.73 -9.87 -11.21
N TYR A 213 5.91 -9.57 -12.48
CA TYR A 213 6.18 -8.22 -12.99
C TYR A 213 5.00 -7.67 -13.78
N ASN A 214 4.76 -6.38 -13.64
CA ASN A 214 3.96 -5.62 -14.58
C ASN A 214 4.86 -5.13 -15.72
N THR A 215 4.47 -5.39 -16.95
CA THR A 215 5.21 -4.91 -18.12
C THR A 215 4.80 -3.47 -18.46
N PRO A 216 5.63 -2.71 -19.24
CA PRO A 216 5.20 -1.40 -19.74
C PRO A 216 3.87 -1.44 -20.50
N ALA A 217 3.62 -2.52 -21.25
CA ALA A 217 2.34 -2.72 -21.95
C ALA A 217 1.16 -2.89 -20.97
N ASP A 218 1.37 -3.57 -19.85
CA ASP A 218 0.33 -3.71 -18.81
C ASP A 218 -0.04 -2.34 -18.23
N TYR A 219 0.95 -1.51 -17.90
CA TYR A 219 0.70 -0.14 -17.42
C TYR A 219 -0.07 0.71 -18.43
N ILE A 220 0.31 0.67 -19.71
CA ILE A 220 -0.38 1.41 -20.79
C ILE A 220 -1.84 0.96 -20.92
N ASN A 221 -2.09 -0.34 -20.82
CA ASN A 221 -3.43 -0.92 -20.92
C ASN A 221 -4.23 -0.88 -19.61
N GLY A 222 -3.65 -0.36 -18.54
CA GLY A 222 -4.28 -0.29 -17.21
C GLY A 222 -4.50 -1.65 -16.56
N TYR A 223 -3.70 -2.64 -16.92
CA TYR A 223 -3.72 -3.99 -16.37
C TYR A 223 -2.70 -4.14 -15.25
N ASP A 224 -3.02 -4.90 -14.20
CA ASP A 224 -2.15 -5.13 -13.05
C ASP A 224 -2.03 -6.63 -12.74
N ARG A 225 -0.98 -7.26 -13.31
CA ARG A 225 -0.72 -8.69 -13.14
C ARG A 225 -0.39 -9.06 -11.71
N GLN A 226 0.31 -8.18 -11.01
CA GLN A 226 0.69 -8.40 -9.61
C GLN A 226 -0.57 -8.46 -8.74
N LEU A 227 -1.47 -7.49 -8.90
CA LEU A 227 -2.72 -7.43 -8.16
C LEU A 227 -3.64 -8.60 -8.50
N GLU A 228 -3.79 -8.93 -9.78
CA GLU A 228 -4.56 -10.09 -10.22
C GLU A 228 -4.02 -11.38 -9.60
N LYS A 229 -2.70 -11.57 -9.62
CA LYS A 229 -2.06 -12.75 -9.03
C LYS A 229 -2.30 -12.86 -7.54
N ALA A 230 -2.27 -11.72 -6.82
CA ALA A 230 -2.56 -11.67 -5.40
C ALA A 230 -4.00 -12.10 -5.10
N VAL A 231 -4.97 -11.64 -5.88
CA VAL A 231 -6.36 -12.07 -5.71
C VAL A 231 -6.51 -13.57 -5.91
N TYR A 232 -5.95 -14.12 -6.99
CA TYR A 232 -6.03 -15.57 -7.24
C TYR A 232 -5.32 -16.39 -6.16
N GLU A 233 -4.21 -15.88 -5.60
CA GLU A 233 -3.53 -16.58 -4.50
C GLU A 233 -4.37 -16.56 -3.22
N MET A 234 -5.01 -15.46 -2.89
CA MET A 234 -5.88 -15.35 -1.71
C MET A 234 -7.22 -16.08 -1.86
N MET A 235 -7.64 -16.41 -3.08
CA MET A 235 -8.84 -17.22 -3.34
C MET A 235 -8.59 -18.74 -3.27
N LYS A 236 -7.34 -19.19 -3.24
CA LYS A 236 -7.02 -20.61 -3.04
C LYS A 236 -7.40 -21.04 -1.62
N LYS A 237 -8.21 -22.08 -1.51
CA LYS A 237 -8.57 -22.70 -0.22
C LYS A 237 -7.48 -23.64 0.25
#